data_79b4d6095bccd583e28a3ca28da7a3da
#
_entry.id   79b4d6095bccd583e28a3ca28da7a3da
#
_cell.length_a   1.000
_cell.length_b   1.000
_cell.length_c   1.000
_cell.angle_alpha   90.00
_cell.angle_beta   90.00
_cell.angle_gamma   90.00
#
_symmetry.space_group_name_H-M   'P 1'
#
loop_
_entity.id
_entity.type
_entity.pdbx_description
1 polymer ?
#
loop_
_entity_poly.entity_id
_entity_poly.type
_entity_poly.pdbx_seq_one_letter_code
_entity_poly.pdbx_strand_id
1 'polypeptide(L)'
;MPLKEPTGNNDLMAKMKAIQARALERSRQRREQGLLPLSESESDPPPPAQVVKLPLWPETVRAVPNGVLRSALFGAIRRGPRRYLDRERMASLEGIEIFYTGQRLDQGDLDVWEVVLHVVRLQGLGDKCCVTAYQLLKALGKTDSGKNRDILDQRLSRLNATAVRVKQGQYSYEGSLIDEAYQDEKTRAYILNLNPKLRSLYGPDQFTQVDWIVRRELD
;
A
#
# COMPACT_ATOMS: atom_id res chain seq x y z
N MET A 1 -32.23 3.48 -55.59
CA MET A 1 -30.79 3.55 -55.32
C MET A 1 -30.48 2.62 -54.15
N PRO A 2 -29.72 1.50 -54.34
CA PRO A 2 -29.38 0.62 -53.25
C PRO A 2 -28.16 1.18 -52.50
N LEU A 3 -28.24 1.13 -51.16
CA LEU A 3 -27.18 1.52 -50.24
C LEU A 3 -26.03 0.50 -50.29
N LYS A 4 -24.80 1.00 -50.51
CA LYS A 4 -23.56 0.23 -50.44
C LYS A 4 -23.27 -0.15 -48.99
N GLU A 5 -23.17 -1.45 -48.70
CA GLU A 5 -22.67 -1.98 -47.44
C GLU A 5 -21.16 -1.69 -47.27
N PRO A 6 -20.67 -1.47 -46.04
CA PRO A 6 -19.26 -1.21 -45.80
C PRO A 6 -18.45 -2.49 -45.81
N THR A 7 -17.68 -2.70 -46.86
CA THR A 7 -16.76 -3.85 -47.08
C THR A 7 -15.48 -3.83 -46.26
N GLY A 8 -15.37 -2.96 -45.24
CA GLY A 8 -14.13 -2.78 -44.47
C GLY A 8 -13.84 -3.82 -43.37
N ASN A 9 -14.87 -4.50 -42.87
CA ASN A 9 -14.71 -5.33 -41.64
C ASN A 9 -14.19 -6.75 -41.98
N ASN A 10 -14.51 -7.30 -43.13
CA ASN A 10 -14.03 -8.62 -43.53
C ASN A 10 -12.54 -8.63 -43.90
N ASP A 11 -12.01 -7.56 -44.48
CA ASP A 11 -10.59 -7.44 -44.83
C ASP A 11 -9.70 -7.30 -43.56
N LEU A 12 -10.19 -6.59 -42.53
CA LEU A 12 -9.50 -6.46 -41.26
C LEU A 12 -9.41 -7.80 -40.50
N MET A 13 -10.50 -8.56 -40.48
CA MET A 13 -10.56 -9.89 -39.88
C MET A 13 -9.68 -10.91 -40.61
N ALA A 14 -9.63 -10.83 -41.92
CA ALA A 14 -8.74 -11.68 -42.76
C ALA A 14 -7.26 -11.35 -42.46
N LYS A 15 -6.90 -10.06 -42.34
CA LYS A 15 -5.55 -9.63 -41.99
C LYS A 15 -5.14 -10.06 -40.58
N MET A 16 -6.03 -9.94 -39.58
CA MET A 16 -5.78 -10.41 -38.22
C MET A 16 -5.56 -11.93 -38.16
N LYS A 17 -6.37 -12.74 -38.85
CA LYS A 17 -6.17 -14.19 -38.95
C LYS A 17 -4.84 -14.55 -39.61
N ALA A 18 -4.45 -13.84 -40.68
CA ALA A 18 -3.17 -14.06 -41.35
C ALA A 18 -1.96 -13.71 -40.44
N ILE A 19 -2.06 -12.66 -39.62
CA ILE A 19 -1.01 -12.28 -38.62
C ILE A 19 -0.92 -13.35 -37.54
N GLN A 20 -2.03 -13.84 -37.02
CA GLN A 20 -2.05 -14.91 -36.01
C GLN A 20 -1.48 -16.23 -36.57
N ALA A 21 -1.85 -16.61 -37.77
CA ALA A 21 -1.31 -17.81 -38.42
C ALA A 21 0.21 -17.73 -38.61
N ARG A 22 0.74 -16.58 -39.05
CA ARG A 22 2.20 -16.36 -39.21
C ARG A 22 2.92 -16.36 -37.87
N ALA A 23 2.30 -15.82 -36.80
CA ALA A 23 2.88 -15.85 -35.45
C ALA A 23 2.98 -17.28 -34.89
N LEU A 24 1.94 -18.09 -35.12
CA LEU A 24 1.90 -19.50 -34.73
C LEU A 24 2.97 -20.32 -35.47
N GLU A 25 3.11 -20.09 -36.75
CA GLU A 25 4.09 -20.77 -37.60
C GLU A 25 5.53 -20.43 -37.22
N ARG A 26 5.81 -19.16 -36.89
CA ARG A 26 7.12 -18.73 -36.36
C ARG A 26 7.42 -19.35 -34.99
N SER A 27 6.42 -19.51 -34.12
CA SER A 27 6.58 -20.17 -32.82
C SER A 27 6.90 -21.66 -33.02
N ARG A 28 6.25 -22.33 -33.99
CA ARG A 28 6.51 -23.72 -34.30
C ARG A 28 7.91 -23.93 -34.86
N GLN A 29 8.34 -23.11 -35.83
CA GLN A 29 9.69 -23.16 -36.39
C GLN A 29 10.78 -22.89 -35.32
N ARG A 30 10.56 -21.99 -34.36
CA ARG A 30 11.49 -21.76 -33.24
C ARG A 30 11.57 -22.94 -32.27
N ARG A 31 10.48 -23.70 -32.07
CA ARG A 31 10.47 -24.96 -31.33
C ARG A 31 11.25 -26.07 -32.05
N GLU A 32 11.06 -26.20 -33.34
CA GLU A 32 11.77 -27.19 -34.18
C GLU A 32 13.26 -26.91 -34.32
N GLN A 33 13.69 -25.64 -34.21
CA GLN A 33 15.10 -25.21 -34.25
C GLN A 33 15.80 -25.24 -32.89
N GLY A 34 15.14 -25.73 -31.81
CA GLY A 34 15.75 -25.81 -30.46
C GLY A 34 16.06 -24.45 -29.82
N LEU A 35 15.52 -23.35 -30.37
CA LEU A 35 15.76 -21.97 -29.90
C LEU A 35 14.82 -21.53 -28.74
N LEU A 36 13.90 -22.41 -28.33
CA LEU A 36 13.08 -22.22 -27.14
C LEU A 36 13.39 -23.35 -26.16
N PRO A 37 13.61 -23.06 -24.88
CA PRO A 37 13.80 -24.11 -23.88
C PRO A 37 12.57 -25.01 -23.83
N LEU A 38 12.78 -26.32 -24.00
CA LEU A 38 11.80 -27.35 -23.73
C LEU A 38 11.63 -27.45 -22.20
N SER A 39 10.92 -26.53 -21.61
CA SER A 39 10.42 -26.70 -20.24
C SER A 39 9.10 -25.95 -20.07
N GLU A 40 8.04 -26.51 -20.63
CA GLU A 40 6.84 -26.61 -19.81
C GLU A 40 7.10 -27.82 -18.90
N SER A 41 7.99 -27.69 -17.93
CA SER A 41 7.88 -28.45 -16.71
C SER A 41 6.48 -28.06 -16.17
N GLU A 42 5.63 -29.05 -15.96
CA GLU A 42 4.53 -28.93 -15.01
C GLU A 42 5.13 -28.30 -13.75
N SER A 43 5.14 -26.98 -13.70
CA SER A 43 5.48 -26.28 -12.46
C SER A 43 4.36 -26.67 -11.52
N ASP A 44 4.72 -27.40 -10.49
CA ASP A 44 3.86 -27.56 -9.32
C ASP A 44 3.14 -26.23 -9.08
N PRO A 45 1.83 -26.23 -8.81
CA PRO A 45 1.12 -25.01 -8.53
C PRO A 45 1.91 -24.23 -7.50
N PRO A 46 2.16 -22.92 -7.71
CA PRO A 46 2.99 -22.15 -6.80
C PRO A 46 2.47 -22.39 -5.38
N PRO A 47 3.35 -22.64 -4.39
CA PRO A 47 2.92 -22.91 -3.04
C PRO A 47 1.93 -21.84 -2.62
N PRO A 48 0.83 -22.18 -1.92
CA PRO A 48 -0.20 -21.23 -1.55
C PRO A 48 0.47 -20.02 -0.89
N ALA A 49 0.19 -18.83 -1.44
CA ALA A 49 0.81 -17.59 -0.98
C ALA A 49 0.65 -17.52 0.54
N GLN A 50 1.76 -17.54 1.28
CA GLN A 50 1.71 -17.45 2.73
C GLN A 50 1.09 -16.10 3.09
N VAL A 51 -0.06 -16.13 3.77
CA VAL A 51 -0.73 -14.93 4.24
C VAL A 51 0.14 -14.30 5.33
N VAL A 52 0.78 -13.19 4.98
CA VAL A 52 1.62 -12.42 5.92
C VAL A 52 0.71 -11.57 6.78
N LYS A 53 0.78 -11.73 8.11
CA LYS A 53 -0.03 -10.95 9.06
C LYS A 53 0.85 -10.12 9.98
N LEU A 54 0.32 -8.98 10.44
CA LEU A 54 0.89 -8.24 11.55
C LEU A 54 0.79 -9.06 12.85
N PRO A 55 1.65 -8.81 13.85
CA PRO A 55 1.42 -9.35 15.19
C PRO A 55 0.05 -8.91 15.71
N LEU A 56 -0.58 -9.74 16.53
CA LEU A 56 -1.83 -9.37 17.18
C LEU A 56 -1.51 -8.59 18.46
N TRP A 57 -2.23 -7.51 18.68
CA TRP A 57 -2.20 -6.71 19.90
C TRP A 57 -3.61 -6.36 20.35
N PRO A 58 -3.85 -6.07 21.65
CA PRO A 58 -5.16 -5.73 22.20
C PRO A 58 -5.80 -4.50 21.55
N GLU A 59 -7.11 -4.39 21.69
CA GLU A 59 -7.90 -3.24 21.19
C GLU A 59 -7.49 -1.90 21.83
N THR A 60 -7.01 -1.95 23.09
CA THR A 60 -6.63 -0.77 23.88
C THR A 60 -5.30 -0.15 23.48
N VAL A 61 -4.50 -0.84 22.67
CA VAL A 61 -3.17 -0.36 22.26
C VAL A 61 -3.03 -0.24 20.74
N ARG A 62 -1.99 0.51 20.34
CA ARG A 62 -1.52 0.57 18.95
C ARG A 62 -0.05 0.13 18.93
N ALA A 63 0.30 -0.68 17.94
CA ALA A 63 1.67 -1.12 17.77
C ALA A 63 2.36 -0.28 16.70
N VAL A 64 3.48 0.35 17.07
CA VAL A 64 4.24 1.23 16.19
C VAL A 64 5.67 0.73 16.09
N PRO A 65 6.25 0.61 14.88
CA PRO A 65 7.64 0.24 14.73
C PRO A 65 8.58 1.22 15.46
N ASN A 66 9.55 0.70 16.19
CA ASN A 66 10.51 1.51 16.95
C ASN A 66 11.29 2.48 16.06
N GLY A 67 11.61 2.06 14.81
CA GLY A 67 12.24 2.92 13.83
C GLY A 67 11.42 4.18 13.53
N VAL A 68 10.10 4.05 13.49
CA VAL A 68 9.19 5.17 13.27
C VAL A 68 9.09 6.06 14.49
N LEU A 69 8.85 5.48 15.68
CA LEU A 69 8.73 6.24 16.94
C LEU A 69 9.99 7.04 17.31
N ARG A 70 11.17 6.48 17.02
CA ARG A 70 12.47 7.05 17.38
C ARG A 70 13.09 7.87 16.26
N SER A 71 12.25 8.49 15.44
CA SER A 71 12.67 9.29 14.29
C SER A 71 11.82 10.54 14.11
N ALA A 72 12.30 11.45 13.26
CA ALA A 72 11.57 12.65 12.86
C ALA A 72 10.62 12.41 11.66
N LEU A 73 10.26 11.16 11.36
CA LEU A 73 9.36 10.85 10.24
C LEU A 73 8.00 11.53 10.43
N PHE A 74 7.43 11.41 11.62
CA PHE A 74 6.21 12.10 12.04
C PHE A 74 6.55 13.22 13.01
N GLY A 75 6.75 14.42 12.49
CA GLY A 75 7.23 15.56 13.28
C GLY A 75 6.11 16.42 13.84
N ALA A 76 6.42 17.20 14.88
CA ALA A 76 5.60 18.32 15.29
C ALA A 76 5.81 19.47 14.30
N ILE A 77 4.84 19.74 13.45
CA ILE A 77 4.92 20.80 12.43
C ILE A 77 3.79 21.81 12.59
N ARG A 78 4.10 23.06 12.28
CA ARG A 78 3.10 24.14 12.31
C ARG A 78 2.01 23.89 11.25
N ARG A 79 0.80 24.37 11.53
CA ARG A 79 -0.28 24.44 10.54
C ARG A 79 0.16 25.32 9.37
N GLY A 80 -0.15 24.92 8.16
CA GLY A 80 0.18 25.65 6.95
C GLY A 80 0.61 24.75 5.79
N PRO A 81 1.17 25.33 4.72
CA PRO A 81 1.68 24.58 3.59
C PRO A 81 2.77 23.59 4.05
N ARG A 82 2.67 22.34 3.58
CA ARG A 82 3.63 21.30 3.93
C ARG A 82 4.77 21.28 2.92
N ARG A 83 6.00 21.27 3.44
CA ARG A 83 7.19 21.07 2.60
C ARG A 83 7.14 19.67 1.99
N TYR A 84 7.42 19.57 0.70
CA TYR A 84 7.71 18.30 0.03
C TYR A 84 9.20 17.97 0.24
N LEU A 85 9.48 16.74 0.64
CA LEU A 85 10.82 16.20 0.85
C LEU A 85 11.12 15.22 -0.28
N ASP A 86 12.35 15.23 -0.78
CA ASP A 86 12.80 14.30 -1.82
C ASP A 86 14.03 13.55 -1.34
N ARG A 87 13.87 12.27 -1.04
CA ARG A 87 14.90 11.35 -0.51
C ARG A 87 15.68 11.95 0.67
N GLU A 88 14.99 12.73 1.50
CA GLU A 88 15.62 13.38 2.64
C GLU A 88 15.85 12.36 3.78
N ARG A 89 17.06 12.38 4.35
CA ARG A 89 17.38 11.57 5.51
C ARG A 89 16.71 12.19 6.74
N MET A 90 15.83 11.43 7.38
CA MET A 90 15.15 11.86 8.59
C MET A 90 16.05 11.66 9.81
N ALA A 91 16.06 12.64 10.73
CA ALA A 91 16.74 12.48 12.01
C ALA A 91 16.15 11.27 12.76
N SER A 92 17.01 10.42 13.26
CA SER A 92 16.67 9.19 13.98
C SER A 92 17.75 8.83 14.99
N LEU A 93 17.42 7.96 15.94
CA LEU A 93 18.39 7.44 16.89
C LEU A 93 19.41 6.54 16.21
N GLU A 94 20.53 6.29 16.90
CA GLU A 94 21.59 5.39 16.43
C GLU A 94 21.02 3.98 16.07
N GLY A 95 21.52 3.41 15.00
CA GLY A 95 21.06 2.11 14.48
C GLY A 95 19.78 2.16 13.63
N ILE A 96 19.19 3.35 13.43
CA ILE A 96 18.01 3.57 12.61
C ILE A 96 18.34 4.54 11.48
N GLU A 97 18.06 4.16 10.24
CA GLU A 97 18.18 5.01 9.06
C GLU A 97 16.82 5.13 8.38
N ILE A 98 16.38 6.36 8.12
CA ILE A 98 15.13 6.63 7.41
C ILE A 98 15.39 7.62 6.29
N PHE A 99 15.00 7.24 5.07
CA PHE A 99 14.89 8.13 3.92
C PHE A 99 13.43 8.29 3.56
N TYR A 100 13.02 9.50 3.27
CA TYR A 100 11.63 9.84 3.05
C TYR A 100 11.45 10.71 1.81
N THR A 101 10.45 10.39 1.01
CA THR A 101 9.95 11.22 -0.09
C THR A 101 8.45 11.40 0.08
N GLY A 102 7.98 12.65 -0.01
CA GLY A 102 6.58 13.01 0.13
C GLY A 102 6.38 14.32 0.89
N GLN A 103 5.12 14.69 1.11
CA GLN A 103 4.79 15.81 1.98
C GLN A 103 5.13 15.47 3.44
N ARG A 104 5.75 16.43 4.16
CA ARG A 104 6.13 16.23 5.56
C ARG A 104 4.93 15.75 6.40
N LEU A 105 5.14 14.66 7.16
CA LEU A 105 4.13 14.04 8.00
C LEU A 105 4.11 14.64 9.40
N ASP A 106 2.91 14.74 9.99
CA ASP A 106 2.72 15.20 11.39
C ASP A 106 2.18 14.09 12.30
N GLN A 107 1.98 14.43 13.59
CA GLN A 107 1.47 13.48 14.58
C GLN A 107 0.07 12.97 14.23
N GLY A 108 -0.79 13.80 13.65
CA GLY A 108 -2.11 13.33 13.23
C GLY A 108 -2.07 12.39 12.02
N ASP A 109 -1.04 12.47 11.16
CA ASP A 109 -0.81 11.47 10.12
C ASP A 109 -0.37 10.14 10.75
N LEU A 110 0.43 10.19 11.84
CA LEU A 110 0.79 9.02 12.63
C LEU A 110 -0.46 8.36 13.23
N ASP A 111 -1.34 9.13 13.87
CA ASP A 111 -2.58 8.61 14.47
C ASP A 111 -3.44 7.87 13.43
N VAL A 112 -3.58 8.44 12.24
CA VAL A 112 -4.33 7.79 11.15
C VAL A 112 -3.63 6.50 10.72
N TRP A 113 -2.31 6.50 10.58
CA TRP A 113 -1.55 5.31 10.20
C TRP A 113 -1.64 4.21 11.26
N GLU A 114 -1.54 4.54 12.54
CA GLU A 114 -1.71 3.61 13.66
C GLU A 114 -3.11 2.96 13.68
N VAL A 115 -4.16 3.75 13.39
CA VAL A 115 -5.52 3.23 13.28
C VAL A 115 -5.66 2.31 12.07
N VAL A 116 -5.09 2.66 10.93
CA VAL A 116 -5.09 1.80 9.72
C VAL A 116 -4.40 0.47 10.02
N LEU A 117 -3.20 0.48 10.60
CA LEU A 117 -2.48 -0.72 11.02
C LEU A 117 -3.32 -1.58 11.98
N HIS A 118 -3.99 -0.94 12.92
CA HIS A 118 -4.84 -1.63 13.91
C HIS A 118 -6.04 -2.32 13.27
N VAL A 119 -6.70 -1.67 12.32
CA VAL A 119 -7.83 -2.26 11.60
C VAL A 119 -7.38 -3.42 10.71
N VAL A 120 -6.27 -3.22 9.98
CA VAL A 120 -5.76 -4.22 9.03
C VAL A 120 -5.12 -5.43 9.72
N ARG A 121 -4.67 -5.33 10.99
CA ARG A 121 -3.96 -6.42 11.70
C ARG A 121 -4.71 -7.75 11.76
N LEU A 122 -6.04 -7.71 11.68
CA LEU A 122 -6.90 -8.91 11.72
C LEU A 122 -6.94 -9.65 10.37
N GLN A 123 -6.43 -9.03 9.33
CA GLN A 123 -6.40 -9.56 7.96
C GLN A 123 -4.96 -9.88 7.52
N GLY A 124 -4.81 -10.42 6.32
CA GLY A 124 -3.50 -10.54 5.68
C GLY A 124 -3.02 -9.18 5.18
N LEU A 125 -1.72 -8.90 5.32
CA LEU A 125 -1.09 -7.81 4.61
C LEU A 125 -1.10 -8.13 3.10
N GLY A 126 -1.42 -7.13 2.27
CA GLY A 126 -1.66 -7.33 0.85
C GLY A 126 -3.13 -7.59 0.50
N ASP A 127 -3.98 -7.96 1.46
CA ASP A 127 -5.41 -8.08 1.26
C ASP A 127 -6.09 -6.71 1.34
N LYS A 128 -7.20 -6.56 0.60
CA LYS A 128 -8.00 -5.33 0.62
C LYS A 128 -8.88 -5.29 1.85
N CYS A 129 -8.69 -4.26 2.67
CA CYS A 129 -9.49 -3.98 3.86
C CYS A 129 -10.55 -2.92 3.56
N CYS A 130 -11.82 -3.27 3.70
CA CYS A 130 -12.92 -2.32 3.58
C CYS A 130 -13.26 -1.75 4.95
N VAL A 131 -13.22 -0.42 5.09
CA VAL A 131 -13.53 0.29 6.35
C VAL A 131 -14.23 1.61 6.05
N THR A 132 -15.24 1.95 6.83
CA THR A 132 -15.96 3.22 6.64
C THR A 132 -15.22 4.39 7.29
N ALA A 133 -15.45 5.62 6.77
CA ALA A 133 -14.96 6.83 7.39
C ALA A 133 -15.39 6.93 8.86
N TYR A 134 -16.64 6.56 9.15
CA TYR A 134 -17.17 6.52 10.51
C TYR A 134 -16.35 5.62 11.45
N GLN A 135 -15.99 4.41 11.00
CA GLN A 135 -15.20 3.47 11.80
C GLN A 135 -13.79 4.02 12.09
N LEU A 136 -13.13 4.62 11.08
CA LEU A 136 -11.82 5.23 11.25
C LEU A 136 -11.88 6.45 12.17
N LEU A 137 -12.84 7.35 11.98
CA LEU A 137 -13.03 8.52 12.83
C LEU A 137 -13.36 8.14 14.28
N LYS A 138 -14.23 7.14 14.48
CA LYS A 138 -14.53 6.60 15.81
C LYS A 138 -13.29 6.02 16.48
N ALA A 139 -12.48 5.26 15.76
CA ALA A 139 -11.22 4.71 16.26
C ALA A 139 -10.19 5.81 16.59
N LEU A 140 -10.22 6.93 15.87
CA LEU A 140 -9.44 8.14 16.15
C LEU A 140 -10.00 8.97 17.30
N GLY A 141 -11.19 8.65 17.84
CA GLY A 141 -11.87 9.47 18.85
C GLY A 141 -12.43 10.78 18.30
N LYS A 142 -12.61 10.90 17.00
CA LYS A 142 -13.12 12.12 16.35
C LYS A 142 -14.60 11.95 15.97
N THR A 143 -15.35 13.06 15.98
CA THR A 143 -16.76 13.07 15.54
C THR A 143 -16.88 12.88 14.03
N ASP A 144 -17.95 12.22 13.60
CA ASP A 144 -18.25 12.03 12.18
C ASP A 144 -18.86 13.30 11.58
N SER A 145 -18.03 14.23 11.16
CA SER A 145 -18.43 15.49 10.51
C SER A 145 -17.74 15.59 9.13
N GLY A 146 -18.32 16.39 8.23
CA GLY A 146 -17.74 16.65 6.90
C GLY A 146 -16.28 17.11 7.00
N LYS A 147 -16.00 18.06 7.88
CA LYS A 147 -14.62 18.55 8.12
C LYS A 147 -13.66 17.44 8.54
N ASN A 148 -14.07 16.56 9.45
CA ASN A 148 -13.21 15.45 9.90
C ASN A 148 -13.03 14.41 8.82
N ARG A 149 -14.02 14.17 7.97
CA ARG A 149 -13.91 13.30 6.80
C ARG A 149 -12.91 13.85 5.78
N ASP A 150 -12.98 15.16 5.49
CA ASP A 150 -12.02 15.82 4.58
C ASP A 150 -10.58 15.74 5.11
N ILE A 151 -10.39 15.93 6.42
CA ILE A 151 -9.08 15.80 7.07
C ILE A 151 -8.59 14.35 6.99
N LEU A 152 -9.45 13.37 7.24
CA LEU A 152 -9.11 11.95 7.15
C LEU A 152 -8.68 11.58 5.72
N ASP A 153 -9.45 12.00 4.72
CA ASP A 153 -9.15 11.77 3.31
C ASP A 153 -7.79 12.35 2.89
N GLN A 154 -7.53 13.61 3.28
CA GLN A 154 -6.24 14.27 3.02
C GLN A 154 -5.07 13.52 3.69
N ARG A 155 -5.25 12.97 4.89
CA ARG A 155 -4.22 12.21 5.61
C ARG A 155 -3.98 10.85 4.96
N LEU A 156 -5.04 10.11 4.62
CA LEU A 156 -4.92 8.84 3.90
C LEU A 156 -4.22 9.03 2.55
N SER A 157 -4.63 10.03 1.78
CA SER A 157 -4.01 10.40 0.51
C SER A 157 -2.53 10.74 0.67
N ARG A 158 -2.16 11.48 1.71
CA ARG A 158 -0.76 11.82 2.00
C ARG A 158 0.07 10.60 2.37
N LEU A 159 -0.45 9.70 3.22
CA LEU A 159 0.22 8.46 3.62
C LEU A 159 0.40 7.50 2.44
N ASN A 160 -0.55 7.47 1.51
CA ASN A 160 -0.44 6.70 0.28
C ASN A 160 0.61 7.28 -0.68
N ALA A 161 0.73 8.60 -0.78
CA ALA A 161 1.68 9.30 -1.65
C ALA A 161 3.11 9.39 -1.06
N THR A 162 3.50 8.46 -0.18
CA THR A 162 4.83 8.43 0.44
C THR A 162 5.74 7.40 -0.23
N ALA A 163 7.06 7.66 -0.19
CA ALA A 163 8.08 6.63 -0.36
C ALA A 163 9.01 6.68 0.85
N VAL A 164 9.03 5.59 1.62
CA VAL A 164 9.79 5.49 2.87
C VAL A 164 10.74 4.30 2.77
N ARG A 165 12.00 4.54 3.12
CA ARG A 165 12.96 3.47 3.40
C ARG A 165 13.32 3.54 4.88
N VAL A 166 13.02 2.47 5.62
CA VAL A 166 13.38 2.32 7.04
C VAL A 166 14.36 1.16 7.16
N LYS A 167 15.51 1.39 7.77
CA LYS A 167 16.47 0.35 8.14
C LYS A 167 16.69 0.39 9.64
N GLN A 168 16.53 -0.75 10.30
CA GLN A 168 16.68 -0.91 11.75
C GLN A 168 17.39 -2.24 12.02
N GLY A 169 18.67 -2.20 12.34
CA GLY A 169 19.51 -3.38 12.48
C GLY A 169 19.54 -4.19 11.17
N GLN A 170 19.14 -5.47 11.24
CA GLN A 170 19.04 -6.37 10.09
C GLN A 170 17.73 -6.21 9.29
N TYR A 171 16.76 -5.48 9.81
CA TYR A 171 15.44 -5.31 9.19
C TYR A 171 15.41 -4.06 8.31
N SER A 172 14.84 -4.20 7.13
CA SER A 172 14.62 -3.07 6.23
C SER A 172 13.25 -3.15 5.58
N TYR A 173 12.66 -1.99 5.41
CA TYR A 173 11.42 -1.77 4.66
C TYR A 173 11.63 -0.67 3.63
N GLU A 174 11.13 -0.87 2.42
CA GLU A 174 11.07 0.17 1.40
C GLU A 174 9.73 0.07 0.68
N GLY A 175 8.96 1.16 0.71
CA GLY A 175 7.62 1.25 0.12
C GLY A 175 6.86 2.46 0.64
N SER A 176 5.57 2.54 0.30
CA SER A 176 4.64 3.52 0.84
C SER A 176 4.15 3.12 2.25
N LEU A 177 3.68 4.08 3.04
CA LEU A 177 3.09 3.79 4.34
C LEU A 177 1.71 3.11 4.21
N ILE A 178 0.99 3.43 3.14
CA ILE A 178 -0.24 2.78 2.70
C ILE A 178 -0.11 2.55 1.21
N ASP A 179 -0.21 1.31 0.74
CA ASP A 179 -0.04 0.99 -0.68
C ASP A 179 -1.24 1.43 -1.52
N GLU A 180 -2.46 1.16 -1.02
CA GLU A 180 -3.68 1.62 -1.65
C GLU A 180 -4.60 2.26 -0.60
N ALA A 181 -5.12 3.43 -0.92
CA ALA A 181 -6.16 4.10 -0.17
C ALA A 181 -7.09 4.81 -1.16
N TYR A 182 -8.28 4.26 -1.37
CA TYR A 182 -9.30 4.90 -2.20
C TYR A 182 -10.68 4.68 -1.61
N GLN A 183 -11.63 5.56 -1.95
CA GLN A 183 -13.00 5.47 -1.50
C GLN A 183 -13.88 4.86 -2.60
N ASP A 184 -14.65 3.84 -2.26
CA ASP A 184 -15.71 3.32 -3.12
C ASP A 184 -16.87 4.33 -3.16
N GLU A 185 -17.19 4.84 -4.34
CA GLU A 185 -18.21 5.89 -4.50
C GLU A 185 -19.62 5.43 -4.13
N LYS A 186 -19.92 4.14 -4.26
CA LYS A 186 -21.25 3.58 -3.97
C LYS A 186 -21.44 3.34 -2.48
N THR A 187 -20.48 2.70 -1.84
CA THR A 187 -20.56 2.32 -0.43
C THR A 187 -20.01 3.39 0.51
N ARG A 188 -19.23 4.37 -0.02
CA ARG A 188 -18.52 5.39 0.74
C ARG A 188 -17.52 4.79 1.74
N ALA A 189 -17.16 3.54 1.56
CA ALA A 189 -16.12 2.86 2.31
C ALA A 189 -14.74 3.12 1.71
N TYR A 190 -13.72 3.20 2.55
CA TYR A 190 -12.33 3.17 2.12
C TYR A 190 -11.90 1.73 1.86
N ILE A 191 -11.20 1.53 0.77
CA ILE A 191 -10.49 0.31 0.46
C ILE A 191 -9.02 0.60 0.76
N LEU A 192 -8.46 -0.10 1.75
CA LEU A 192 -7.09 0.08 2.20
C LEU A 192 -6.29 -1.19 1.94
N ASN A 193 -5.04 -1.02 1.51
CA ASN A 193 -4.08 -2.10 1.37
C ASN A 193 -2.73 -1.68 1.94
N LEU A 194 -2.07 -2.59 2.66
CA LEU A 194 -0.75 -2.39 3.22
C LEU A 194 0.24 -3.41 2.65
N ASN A 195 1.45 -2.95 2.36
CA ASN A 195 2.50 -3.79 1.81
C ASN A 195 2.88 -4.93 2.76
N PRO A 196 2.89 -6.19 2.29
CA PRO A 196 3.32 -7.33 3.10
C PRO A 196 4.72 -7.17 3.70
N LYS A 197 5.62 -6.42 3.06
CA LYS A 197 6.97 -6.14 3.55
C LYS A 197 6.99 -5.31 4.84
N LEU A 198 5.90 -4.59 5.18
CA LEU A 198 5.77 -3.89 6.48
C LEU A 198 5.94 -4.83 7.66
N ARG A 199 5.65 -6.13 7.49
CA ARG A 199 5.87 -7.15 8.53
C ARG A 199 7.32 -7.17 9.03
N SER A 200 8.28 -6.81 8.22
CA SER A 200 9.70 -6.77 8.60
C SER A 200 9.99 -5.76 9.73
N LEU A 201 9.17 -4.73 9.87
CA LEU A 201 9.29 -3.73 10.95
C LEU A 201 8.68 -4.19 12.28
N TYR A 202 8.02 -5.36 12.30
CA TYR A 202 7.33 -5.94 13.45
C TYR A 202 7.98 -7.25 13.91
N GLY A 203 9.30 -7.34 13.81
CA GLY A 203 10.08 -8.44 14.41
C GLY A 203 10.09 -8.37 15.93
N PRO A 204 10.71 -9.36 16.61
CA PRO A 204 10.92 -9.32 18.05
C PRO A 204 11.63 -8.01 18.44
N ASP A 205 11.12 -7.32 19.46
CA ASP A 205 11.65 -6.07 20.00
C ASP A 205 11.74 -4.89 19.00
N GLN A 206 11.08 -5.01 17.83
CA GLN A 206 11.13 -3.98 16.78
C GLN A 206 9.94 -3.02 16.81
N PHE A 207 8.97 -3.22 17.68
CA PHE A 207 7.81 -2.33 17.82
C PHE A 207 7.44 -2.13 19.28
N THR A 208 6.79 -1.01 19.54
CA THR A 208 6.27 -0.63 20.86
C THR A 208 4.75 -0.60 20.82
N GLN A 209 4.11 -1.08 21.88
CA GLN A 209 2.68 -0.94 22.09
C GLN A 209 2.41 0.34 22.89
N VAL A 210 1.63 1.24 22.28
CA VAL A 210 1.26 2.53 22.86
C VAL A 210 -0.17 2.43 23.37
N ASP A 211 -0.43 2.83 24.62
CA ASP A 211 -1.78 2.93 25.15
C ASP A 211 -2.57 3.98 24.37
N TRP A 212 -3.65 3.53 23.72
CA TRP A 212 -4.38 4.37 22.80
C TRP A 212 -5.28 5.40 23.51
N ILE A 213 -5.72 5.11 24.71
CA ILE A 213 -6.54 6.04 25.49
C ILE A 213 -5.65 7.21 25.93
N VAL A 214 -4.51 6.91 26.55
CA VAL A 214 -3.53 7.91 26.98
C VAL A 214 -3.04 8.74 25.77
N ARG A 215 -2.73 8.09 24.66
CA ARG A 215 -2.26 8.79 23.44
C ARG A 215 -3.27 9.85 22.95
N ARG A 216 -4.57 9.55 22.98
CA ARG A 216 -5.62 10.49 22.55
C ARG A 216 -5.88 11.64 23.52
N GLU A 217 -5.50 11.49 24.77
CA GLU A 217 -5.62 12.56 25.79
C GLU A 217 -4.52 13.62 25.65
N LEU A 218 -3.45 13.32 24.90
CA LEU A 218 -2.34 14.24 24.65
C LEU A 218 -2.54 15.16 23.42
N ASP A 219 -3.66 15.02 22.70
CA ASP A 219 -4.00 15.78 21.47
C ASP A 219 -4.69 17.13 21.72
#